data_d7bf179d0a82769bbec372d831d8e5d8
#
_entry.id   d7bf179d0a82769bbec372d831d8e5d8
#
_cell.length_a   1.000
_cell.length_b   1.000
_cell.length_c   1.000
_cell.angle_alpha   90.00
_cell.angle_beta   90.00
_cell.angle_gamma   90.00
#
_symmetry.space_group_name_H-M   'P 1'
#
loop_
_entity.id
_entity.type
_entity.pdbx_description
1 polymer ?
#
loop_
_entity_poly.entity_id
_entity_poly.type
_entity_poly.pdbx_seq_one_letter_code
_entity_poly.pdbx_strand_id
1 'polypeptide(L)'
;DGSGYNLSGRLEFSRKLNSKGRVLSFSLSGGVNDSYTNEVNYSNTEYLQEQRNELVDQHIRYDNKSYNYRAYISWVEPLGHNNFLQATYSFSQQQQESLKNAYTPDLETGEYNVLDTAYSKNYRNSYINQRASLSFKAQREKYNYTIGFNVDPSYSRSENFIGDTVLSDLSRKVVNFSPMIRFNYRFNKQTNLRIRYDGR
;
A
#
# COMPACT_ATOMS: atom_id res chain seq x y z
N ASP A 1 -14.81 10.35 -21.23
CA ASP A 1 -15.62 10.60 -20.03
C ASP A 1 -15.16 9.71 -18.89
N GLY A 2 -15.17 10.24 -17.67
CA GLY A 2 -14.83 9.47 -16.49
C GLY A 2 -15.48 10.03 -15.24
N SER A 3 -15.65 9.19 -14.22
CA SER A 3 -16.07 9.60 -12.88
C SER A 3 -15.44 8.70 -11.83
N GLY A 4 -15.49 9.13 -10.58
CA GLY A 4 -14.98 8.35 -9.47
C GLY A 4 -15.25 9.01 -8.14
N TYR A 5 -15.00 8.24 -7.08
CA TYR A 5 -15.06 8.74 -5.72
C TYR A 5 -13.90 8.21 -4.88
N ASN A 6 -13.52 8.99 -3.89
CA ASN A 6 -12.55 8.59 -2.87
C ASN A 6 -13.15 8.86 -1.50
N LEU A 7 -13.22 7.82 -0.68
CA LEU A 7 -13.69 7.90 0.70
C LEU A 7 -12.60 7.37 1.62
N SER A 8 -12.26 8.13 2.66
CA SER A 8 -11.33 7.68 3.69
C SER A 8 -11.77 8.11 5.07
N GLY A 9 -11.40 7.29 6.06
CA GLY A 9 -11.72 7.55 7.46
C GLY A 9 -10.60 7.09 8.39
N ARG A 10 -10.50 7.75 9.56
CA ARG A 10 -9.56 7.40 10.61
C ARG A 10 -10.22 7.55 11.96
N LEU A 11 -10.01 6.55 12.82
CA LEU A 11 -10.37 6.54 14.23
C LEU A 11 -9.09 6.40 15.05
N GLU A 12 -8.88 7.26 16.01
CA GLU A 12 -7.74 7.18 16.93
C GLU A 12 -8.23 7.23 18.37
N PHE A 13 -7.66 6.38 19.19
CA PHE A 13 -7.91 6.33 20.61
C PHE A 13 -6.59 6.19 21.37
N SER A 14 -6.40 6.99 22.40
CA SER A 14 -5.24 6.88 23.29
C SER A 14 -5.68 7.13 24.73
N ARG A 15 -5.27 6.25 25.62
CA ARG A 15 -5.64 6.33 27.03
C ARG A 15 -4.46 6.03 27.94
N LYS A 16 -4.26 6.89 28.92
CA LYS A 16 -3.38 6.63 30.05
C LYS A 16 -4.12 5.68 31.02
N LEU A 17 -3.57 4.50 31.28
CA LEU A 17 -4.23 3.43 32.03
C LEU A 17 -3.95 3.48 33.54
N ASN A 18 -2.86 4.14 33.96
CA ASN A 18 -2.52 4.25 35.37
C ASN A 18 -1.76 5.54 35.68
N SER A 19 -1.57 5.84 36.96
CA SER A 19 -0.82 7.02 37.46
C SER A 19 0.66 6.99 37.06
N LYS A 20 1.24 5.81 36.86
CA LYS A 20 2.65 5.64 36.47
C LYS A 20 2.92 6.00 35.01
N GLY A 21 1.88 6.23 34.20
CA GLY A 21 2.04 6.67 32.79
C GLY A 21 2.01 5.54 31.76
N ARG A 22 1.44 4.37 32.08
CA ARG A 22 1.14 3.33 31.10
C ARG A 22 0.13 3.86 30.10
N VAL A 23 0.40 3.69 28.82
CA VAL A 23 -0.45 4.20 27.73
C VAL A 23 -0.80 3.07 26.78
N LEU A 24 -2.08 2.98 26.43
CA LEU A 24 -2.58 2.17 25.32
C LEU A 24 -3.09 3.12 24.24
N SER A 25 -2.64 2.91 23.01
CA SER A 25 -3.11 3.64 21.84
C SER A 25 -3.58 2.65 20.79
N PHE A 26 -4.65 3.01 20.12
CA PHE A 26 -5.23 2.26 19.00
C PHE A 26 -5.57 3.22 17.86
N SER A 27 -5.29 2.83 16.64
CA SER A 27 -5.68 3.58 15.45
C SER A 27 -6.21 2.61 14.41
N LEU A 28 -7.33 2.96 13.81
CA LEU A 28 -7.94 2.27 12.68
C LEU A 28 -8.14 3.29 11.56
N SER A 29 -7.69 2.97 10.37
CA SER A 29 -7.92 3.79 9.18
C SER A 29 -8.25 2.92 7.99
N GLY A 30 -9.03 3.46 7.07
CA GLY A 30 -9.37 2.79 5.83
C GLY A 30 -9.77 3.77 4.76
N GLY A 31 -9.70 3.32 3.52
CA GLY A 31 -10.11 4.10 2.37
C GLY A 31 -10.53 3.20 1.23
N VAL A 32 -11.40 3.75 0.41
CA VAL A 32 -11.92 3.16 -0.82
C VAL A 32 -11.79 4.21 -1.92
N ASN A 33 -11.22 3.81 -3.03
CA ASN A 33 -11.21 4.61 -4.25
C ASN A 33 -11.82 3.76 -5.36
N ASP A 34 -12.75 4.35 -6.10
CA ASP A 34 -13.39 3.76 -7.28
C ASP A 34 -13.42 4.81 -8.37
N SER A 35 -12.93 4.46 -9.55
CA SER A 35 -12.93 5.36 -10.69
C SER A 35 -13.08 4.58 -12.00
N TYR A 36 -13.82 5.16 -12.93
CA TYR A 36 -13.86 4.65 -14.29
C TYR A 36 -13.60 5.75 -15.30
N THR A 37 -13.04 5.37 -16.45
CA THR A 37 -12.80 6.27 -17.58
C THR A 37 -13.10 5.52 -18.86
N ASN A 38 -13.82 6.17 -19.78
CA ASN A 38 -14.05 5.67 -21.13
C ASN A 38 -13.29 6.55 -22.11
N GLU A 39 -12.54 5.90 -22.99
CA GLU A 39 -11.73 6.53 -24.03
C GLU A 39 -12.08 5.92 -25.39
N VAL A 40 -11.97 6.71 -26.43
CA VAL A 40 -12.05 6.26 -27.82
C VAL A 40 -10.65 6.31 -28.39
N ASN A 41 -10.19 5.20 -28.92
CA ASN A 41 -8.90 5.09 -29.61
C ASN A 41 -9.15 4.79 -31.08
N TYR A 42 -8.92 5.79 -31.92
CA TYR A 42 -9.01 5.65 -33.37
C TYR A 42 -7.67 6.01 -34.02
N SER A 43 -7.09 5.07 -34.73
CA SER A 43 -5.84 5.27 -35.45
C SER A 43 -5.87 4.52 -36.76
N ASN A 44 -5.51 5.19 -37.85
CA ASN A 44 -5.32 4.58 -39.16
C ASN A 44 -3.85 4.79 -39.57
N THR A 45 -3.08 3.70 -39.61
CA THR A 45 -1.66 3.72 -39.94
C THR A 45 -1.43 3.02 -41.27
N GLU A 46 -0.90 3.74 -42.26
CA GLU A 46 -0.53 3.22 -43.55
C GLU A 46 0.97 2.93 -43.62
N TYR A 47 1.33 1.67 -43.83
CA TYR A 47 2.72 1.22 -44.02
C TYR A 47 3.04 1.20 -45.50
N LEU A 48 3.59 2.28 -46.03
CA LEU A 48 3.83 2.48 -47.46
C LEU A 48 4.76 1.41 -48.08
N GLN A 49 5.75 0.94 -47.32
CA GLN A 49 6.69 -0.09 -47.80
C GLN A 49 6.08 -1.49 -47.83
N GLU A 50 5.15 -1.78 -46.93
CA GLU A 50 4.51 -3.10 -46.77
C GLU A 50 3.14 -3.17 -47.48
N GLN A 51 2.67 -2.06 -48.03
CA GLN A 51 1.32 -1.91 -48.63
C GLN A 51 0.23 -2.42 -47.70
N ARG A 52 0.36 -2.18 -46.39
CA ARG A 52 -0.53 -2.62 -45.34
C ARG A 52 -1.11 -1.42 -44.61
N ASN A 53 -2.42 -1.46 -44.40
CA ASN A 53 -3.11 -0.51 -43.54
C ASN A 53 -3.45 -1.17 -42.21
N GLU A 54 -3.21 -0.51 -41.12
CA GLU A 54 -3.61 -0.92 -39.81
C GLU A 54 -4.61 0.09 -39.25
N LEU A 55 -5.84 -0.35 -39.10
CA LEU A 55 -6.93 0.42 -38.51
C LEU A 55 -7.13 -0.07 -37.09
N VAL A 56 -6.96 0.82 -36.13
CA VAL A 56 -7.35 0.61 -34.73
C VAL A 56 -8.58 1.47 -34.47
N ASP A 57 -9.68 0.84 -34.15
CA ASP A 57 -10.94 1.49 -33.79
C ASP A 57 -11.50 0.79 -32.57
N GLN A 58 -11.36 1.43 -31.40
CA GLN A 58 -11.62 0.80 -30.11
C GLN A 58 -12.26 1.78 -29.14
N HIS A 59 -13.20 1.30 -28.37
CA HIS A 59 -13.62 1.90 -27.12
C HIS A 59 -12.92 1.23 -25.96
N ILE A 60 -12.15 2.00 -25.16
CA ILE A 60 -11.38 1.49 -24.05
C ILE A 60 -12.06 1.94 -22.76
N ARG A 61 -12.37 0.98 -21.90
CA ARG A 61 -12.88 1.21 -20.57
C ARG A 61 -11.82 0.87 -19.52
N TYR A 62 -11.53 1.83 -18.67
CA TYR A 62 -10.69 1.67 -17.50
C TYR A 62 -11.57 1.68 -16.25
N ASP A 63 -11.52 0.61 -15.46
CA ASP A 63 -12.13 0.54 -14.13
C ASP A 63 -11.02 0.33 -13.12
N ASN A 64 -10.87 1.25 -12.15
CA ASN A 64 -9.86 1.14 -11.11
C ASN A 64 -10.53 1.17 -9.74
N LYS A 65 -10.30 0.13 -8.95
CA LYS A 65 -10.79 0.02 -7.58
C LYS A 65 -9.64 -0.24 -6.62
N SER A 66 -9.61 0.47 -5.51
CA SER A 66 -8.65 0.18 -4.47
C SER A 66 -9.28 0.30 -3.08
N TYR A 67 -8.85 -0.60 -2.21
CA TYR A 67 -9.24 -0.65 -0.80
C TYR A 67 -7.97 -0.68 0.03
N ASN A 68 -7.94 0.10 1.10
CA ASN A 68 -6.86 0.03 2.05
C ASN A 68 -7.41 0.04 3.48
N TYR A 69 -6.80 -0.79 4.33
CA TYR A 69 -7.11 -0.87 5.75
C TYR A 69 -5.82 -0.86 6.53
N ARG A 70 -5.80 -0.14 7.63
CA ARG A 70 -4.69 -0.15 8.58
C ARG A 70 -5.22 -0.15 10.00
N ALA A 71 -4.74 -1.11 10.78
CA ALA A 71 -4.93 -1.14 12.23
C ALA A 71 -3.57 -1.02 12.91
N TYR A 72 -3.51 -0.28 13.99
CA TYR A 72 -2.30 -0.07 14.78
C TYR A 72 -2.66 -0.09 16.26
N ILE A 73 -1.85 -0.81 17.06
CA ILE A 73 -1.94 -0.81 18.51
C ILE A 73 -0.56 -0.56 19.08
N SER A 74 -0.48 0.22 20.13
CA SER A 74 0.74 0.53 20.87
C SER A 74 0.50 0.46 22.35
N TRP A 75 1.37 -0.26 23.03
CA TRP A 75 1.44 -0.33 24.48
C TRP A 75 2.76 0.27 24.94
N VAL A 76 2.69 1.22 25.84
CA VAL A 76 3.88 1.84 26.48
C VAL A 76 3.82 1.56 27.99
N GLU A 77 4.84 0.86 28.48
CA GLU A 77 5.03 0.57 29.90
C GLU A 77 6.19 1.40 30.47
N PRO A 78 5.94 2.32 31.38
CA PRO A 78 7.00 3.01 32.12
C PRO A 78 7.61 2.08 33.16
N LEU A 79 8.93 1.89 33.09
CA LEU A 79 9.71 1.04 33.99
C LEU A 79 10.36 1.82 35.14
N GLY A 80 10.08 3.11 35.25
CA GLY A 80 10.72 4.02 36.21
C GLY A 80 12.04 4.61 35.68
N HIS A 81 12.54 5.66 36.35
CA HIS A 81 13.80 6.37 36.00
C HIS A 81 13.81 6.83 34.51
N ASN A 82 12.65 7.23 33.98
CA ASN A 82 12.48 7.60 32.57
C ASN A 82 12.89 6.51 31.55
N ASN A 83 12.67 5.26 31.93
CA ASN A 83 12.79 4.10 31.06
C ASN A 83 11.39 3.65 30.64
N PHE A 84 11.27 3.21 29.39
CA PHE A 84 10.00 2.78 28.80
C PHE A 84 10.21 1.53 27.97
N LEU A 85 9.32 0.58 28.11
CA LEU A 85 9.17 -0.53 27.18
C LEU A 85 7.96 -0.22 26.29
N GLN A 86 8.15 -0.35 24.98
CA GLN A 86 7.08 -0.15 24.01
C GLN A 86 6.93 -1.38 23.15
N ALA A 87 5.71 -1.92 23.12
CA ALA A 87 5.31 -2.94 22.17
C ALA A 87 4.31 -2.34 21.19
N THR A 88 4.48 -2.61 19.90
CA THR A 88 3.55 -2.16 18.87
C THR A 88 3.22 -3.29 17.92
N TYR A 89 2.00 -3.27 17.41
CA TYR A 89 1.60 -4.12 16.30
C TYR A 89 0.83 -3.29 15.27
N SER A 90 1.17 -3.46 14.03
CA SER A 90 0.42 -2.88 12.93
C SER A 90 0.07 -3.93 11.90
N PHE A 91 -1.12 -3.83 11.39
CA PHE A 91 -1.65 -4.59 10.26
C PHE A 91 -2.06 -3.62 9.18
N SER A 92 -1.67 -3.88 7.93
CA SER A 92 -2.19 -3.15 6.78
C SER A 92 -2.48 -4.11 5.64
N GLN A 93 -3.61 -3.88 4.99
CA GLN A 93 -4.01 -4.56 3.77
C GLN A 93 -4.32 -3.51 2.71
N GLN A 94 -3.81 -3.73 1.53
CA GLN A 94 -4.13 -2.96 0.33
C GLN A 94 -4.52 -3.92 -0.77
N GLN A 95 -5.65 -3.66 -1.42
CA GLN A 95 -6.09 -4.37 -2.61
C GLN A 95 -6.35 -3.36 -3.69
N GLN A 96 -5.85 -3.64 -4.87
CA GLN A 96 -6.04 -2.83 -6.06
C GLN A 96 -6.47 -3.72 -7.22
N GLU A 97 -7.52 -3.32 -7.90
CA GLU A 97 -7.98 -3.91 -9.14
C GLU A 97 -7.94 -2.83 -10.22
N SER A 98 -7.34 -3.14 -11.34
CA SER A 98 -7.27 -2.26 -12.50
C SER A 98 -7.63 -3.06 -13.73
N LEU A 99 -8.75 -2.70 -14.33
CA LEU A 99 -9.30 -3.32 -15.53
C LEU A 99 -9.16 -2.33 -16.69
N LYS A 100 -8.47 -2.76 -17.73
CA LYS A 100 -8.43 -2.09 -19.02
C LYS A 100 -9.06 -3.04 -20.03
N ASN A 101 -10.28 -2.79 -20.43
CA ASN A 101 -10.97 -3.56 -21.44
C ASN A 101 -11.12 -2.72 -22.71
N ALA A 102 -10.55 -3.20 -23.82
CA ALA A 102 -10.71 -2.62 -25.13
C ALA A 102 -11.77 -3.41 -25.89
N TYR A 103 -12.70 -2.71 -26.53
CA TYR A 103 -13.77 -3.29 -27.32
C TYR A 103 -13.70 -2.78 -28.75
N THR A 104 -13.76 -3.69 -29.71
CA THR A 104 -13.90 -3.38 -31.14
C THR A 104 -15.34 -3.42 -31.55
N PRO A 105 -15.73 -2.74 -32.67
CA PRO A 105 -17.09 -2.80 -33.17
C PRO A 105 -17.41 -4.21 -33.70
N ASP A 106 -18.60 -4.68 -33.35
CA ASP A 106 -19.18 -5.87 -33.93
C ASP A 106 -19.53 -5.59 -35.41
N LEU A 107 -19.17 -6.49 -36.30
CA LEU A 107 -19.32 -6.31 -37.74
C LEU A 107 -20.80 -6.30 -38.22
N GLU A 108 -21.73 -6.87 -37.44
CA GLU A 108 -23.14 -6.95 -37.79
C GLU A 108 -23.93 -5.77 -37.21
N THR A 109 -23.63 -5.39 -35.97
CA THR A 109 -24.39 -4.38 -35.24
C THR A 109 -23.72 -3.01 -35.23
N GLY A 110 -22.40 -2.95 -35.43
CA GLY A 110 -21.59 -1.74 -35.30
C GLY A 110 -21.39 -1.30 -33.83
N GLU A 111 -21.85 -2.07 -32.85
CA GLU A 111 -21.69 -1.78 -31.43
C GLU A 111 -20.31 -2.25 -30.92
N TYR A 112 -19.69 -1.48 -30.03
CA TYR A 112 -18.39 -1.82 -29.42
C TYR A 112 -18.58 -2.81 -28.25
N ASN A 113 -18.81 -4.08 -28.59
CA ASN A 113 -19.09 -5.15 -27.63
C ASN A 113 -18.14 -6.37 -27.77
N VAL A 114 -17.29 -6.41 -28.79
CA VAL A 114 -16.32 -7.50 -28.99
C VAL A 114 -15.04 -7.18 -28.22
N LEU A 115 -14.74 -7.98 -27.18
CA LEU A 115 -13.56 -7.79 -26.36
C LEU A 115 -12.27 -8.06 -27.14
N ASP A 116 -11.42 -7.05 -27.27
CA ASP A 116 -10.09 -7.19 -27.84
C ASP A 116 -9.10 -7.65 -26.77
N THR A 117 -8.79 -8.93 -26.78
CA THR A 117 -7.91 -9.54 -25.78
C THR A 117 -6.45 -9.12 -25.93
N ALA A 118 -6.00 -8.65 -27.10
CA ALA A 118 -4.65 -8.19 -27.33
C ALA A 118 -4.39 -6.83 -26.67
N TYR A 119 -5.41 -5.99 -26.60
CA TYR A 119 -5.33 -4.64 -26.00
C TYR A 119 -5.93 -4.56 -24.60
N SER A 120 -6.61 -5.61 -24.14
CA SER A 120 -7.17 -5.69 -22.79
C SER A 120 -6.16 -6.20 -21.79
N LYS A 121 -6.18 -5.64 -20.54
CA LYS A 121 -5.19 -5.95 -19.53
C LYS A 121 -5.75 -5.72 -18.12
N ASN A 122 -5.96 -6.78 -17.38
CA ASN A 122 -6.62 -6.74 -16.10
C ASN A 122 -5.69 -7.26 -15.00
N TYR A 123 -5.58 -6.52 -13.91
CA TYR A 123 -4.73 -6.87 -12.78
C TYR A 123 -5.51 -6.79 -11.48
N ARG A 124 -5.22 -7.73 -10.60
CA ARG A 124 -5.61 -7.66 -9.20
C ARG A 124 -4.38 -7.87 -8.33
N ASN A 125 -4.06 -6.87 -7.52
CA ASN A 125 -2.94 -6.90 -6.60
C ASN A 125 -3.44 -6.83 -5.16
N SER A 126 -2.90 -7.70 -4.31
CA SER A 126 -3.19 -7.71 -2.87
C SER A 126 -1.89 -7.70 -2.08
N TYR A 127 -1.79 -6.79 -1.11
CA TYR A 127 -0.66 -6.66 -0.21
C TYR A 127 -1.15 -6.69 1.23
N ILE A 128 -0.59 -7.59 2.01
CA ILE A 128 -0.79 -7.66 3.45
C ILE A 128 0.56 -7.46 4.10
N ASN A 129 0.68 -6.44 4.95
CA ASN A 129 1.88 -6.17 5.72
C ASN A 129 1.54 -6.13 7.20
N GLN A 130 2.32 -6.83 7.98
CA GLN A 130 2.24 -6.84 9.42
C GLN A 130 3.59 -6.39 9.98
N ARG A 131 3.56 -5.72 11.12
CA ARG A 131 4.78 -5.39 11.87
C ARG A 131 4.51 -5.54 13.35
N ALA A 132 5.27 -6.39 13.98
CA ALA A 132 5.37 -6.45 15.43
C ALA A 132 6.70 -5.83 15.86
N SER A 133 6.67 -4.93 16.83
CA SER A 133 7.88 -4.25 17.32
C SER A 133 7.94 -4.30 18.83
N LEU A 134 9.13 -4.54 19.35
CA LEU A 134 9.44 -4.38 20.77
C LEU A 134 10.66 -3.45 20.90
N SER A 135 10.55 -2.42 21.70
CA SER A 135 11.63 -1.47 21.90
C SER A 135 11.74 -1.01 23.36
N PHE A 136 12.96 -0.83 23.80
CA PHE A 136 13.31 -0.20 25.06
C PHE A 136 13.84 1.20 24.81
N LYS A 137 13.31 2.18 25.50
CA LYS A 137 13.70 3.58 25.43
C LYS A 137 14.15 4.07 26.80
N ALA A 138 15.32 4.68 26.86
CA ALA A 138 15.79 5.41 28.04
C ALA A 138 15.95 6.89 27.71
N GLN A 139 15.51 7.75 28.62
CA GLN A 139 15.53 9.19 28.45
C GLN A 139 16.28 9.84 29.65
N ARG A 140 17.32 10.62 29.38
CA ARG A 140 18.16 11.31 30.36
C ARG A 140 18.25 12.78 29.94
N GLU A 141 18.79 13.61 30.81
CA GLU A 141 18.93 15.06 30.54
C GLU A 141 19.71 15.37 29.26
N LYS A 142 20.84 14.68 29.07
CA LYS A 142 21.73 14.93 27.93
C LYS A 142 21.63 13.94 26.82
N TYR A 143 21.08 12.75 27.06
CA TYR A 143 20.95 11.72 26.02
C TYR A 143 19.67 10.92 26.13
N ASN A 144 19.27 10.39 25.01
CA ASN A 144 18.26 9.35 24.95
C ASN A 144 18.69 8.26 23.95
N TYR A 145 18.27 7.05 24.22
CA TYR A 145 18.46 5.96 23.29
C TYR A 145 17.21 5.08 23.22
N THR A 146 17.05 4.45 22.07
CA THR A 146 16.04 3.42 21.82
C THR A 146 16.72 2.25 21.15
N ILE A 147 16.53 1.07 21.71
CA ILE A 147 17.00 -0.19 21.14
C ILE A 147 15.78 -1.08 20.99
N GLY A 148 15.65 -1.72 19.85
CA GLY A 148 14.51 -2.58 19.60
C GLY A 148 14.70 -3.45 18.37
N PHE A 149 13.67 -4.22 18.08
CA PHE A 149 13.59 -5.03 16.87
C PHE A 149 12.17 -5.06 16.34
N ASN A 150 12.06 -5.26 15.04
CA ASN A 150 10.80 -5.45 14.34
C ASN A 150 10.81 -6.83 13.67
N VAL A 151 9.63 -7.42 13.60
CA VAL A 151 9.34 -8.59 12.76
C VAL A 151 8.26 -8.16 11.80
N ASP A 152 8.56 -8.28 10.51
CA ASP A 152 7.75 -7.76 9.42
C ASP A 152 7.28 -8.89 8.47
N PRO A 153 6.24 -9.67 8.81
CA PRO A 153 5.62 -10.59 7.87
C PRO A 153 4.87 -9.82 6.80
N SER A 154 5.11 -10.17 5.54
CA SER A 154 4.41 -9.60 4.41
C SER A 154 3.97 -10.69 3.42
N TYR A 155 2.84 -10.44 2.80
CA TYR A 155 2.27 -11.28 1.74
C TYR A 155 1.85 -10.40 0.58
N SER A 156 2.25 -10.77 -0.62
CA SER A 156 1.81 -10.13 -1.85
C SER A 156 1.28 -11.17 -2.82
N ARG A 157 0.21 -10.82 -3.54
CA ARG A 157 -0.34 -11.61 -4.63
C ARG A 157 -0.68 -10.69 -5.78
N SER A 158 -0.29 -11.07 -6.98
CA SER A 158 -0.57 -10.37 -8.22
C SER A 158 -1.17 -11.34 -9.23
N GLU A 159 -2.38 -11.07 -9.64
CA GLU A 159 -3.11 -11.83 -10.65
C GLU A 159 -3.24 -11.00 -11.92
N ASN A 160 -3.03 -11.64 -13.05
CA ASN A 160 -3.23 -11.11 -14.39
C ASN A 160 -4.31 -11.93 -15.08
N PHE A 161 -5.34 -11.30 -15.62
CA PHE A 161 -6.46 -12.03 -16.23
C PHE A 161 -7.07 -11.26 -17.39
N ILE A 162 -7.78 -11.96 -18.28
CA ILE A 162 -8.60 -11.39 -19.36
C ILE A 162 -9.92 -12.13 -19.36
N GLY A 163 -11.03 -11.39 -19.21
CA GLY A 163 -12.33 -11.99 -18.96
C GLY A 163 -12.28 -12.92 -17.76
N ASP A 164 -12.68 -14.18 -17.90
CA ASP A 164 -12.65 -15.20 -16.85
C ASP A 164 -11.34 -16.02 -16.83
N THR A 165 -10.40 -15.73 -17.73
CA THR A 165 -9.16 -16.51 -17.87
C THR A 165 -8.02 -15.88 -17.10
N VAL A 166 -7.51 -16.59 -16.09
CA VAL A 166 -6.30 -16.19 -15.35
C VAL A 166 -5.06 -16.54 -16.18
N LEU A 167 -4.27 -15.53 -16.52
CA LEU A 167 -3.03 -15.67 -17.30
C LEU A 167 -1.82 -15.91 -16.40
N SER A 168 -1.79 -15.27 -15.23
CA SER A 168 -0.74 -15.48 -14.24
C SER A 168 -1.26 -15.18 -12.84
N ASP A 169 -0.78 -15.96 -11.86
CA ASP A 169 -1.04 -15.79 -10.43
C ASP A 169 0.28 -15.98 -9.69
N LEU A 170 0.82 -14.88 -9.19
CA LEU A 170 2.09 -14.86 -8.48
C LEU A 170 1.86 -14.44 -7.04
N SER A 171 2.35 -15.23 -6.10
CA SER A 171 2.31 -14.88 -4.70
C SER A 171 3.67 -15.01 -4.03
N ARG A 172 3.92 -14.15 -3.05
CA ARG A 172 5.16 -14.13 -2.28
C ARG A 172 4.88 -13.86 -0.81
N LYS A 173 5.52 -14.65 0.05
CA LYS A 173 5.56 -14.43 1.50
C LYS A 173 6.99 -14.12 1.91
N VAL A 174 7.17 -13.12 2.72
CA VAL A 174 8.48 -12.70 3.25
C VAL A 174 8.31 -12.37 4.72
N VAL A 175 9.30 -12.74 5.53
CA VAL A 175 9.40 -12.32 6.93
C VAL A 175 10.77 -11.67 7.10
N ASN A 176 10.77 -10.39 7.46
CA ASN A 176 11.99 -9.65 7.72
C ASN A 176 12.16 -9.43 9.22
N PHE A 177 13.43 -9.43 9.67
CA PHE A 177 13.83 -9.07 11.01
C PHE A 177 14.67 -7.80 10.92
N SER A 178 14.28 -6.75 11.63
CA SER A 178 14.91 -5.45 11.53
C SER A 178 15.29 -4.95 12.92
N PRO A 179 16.53 -5.13 13.37
CA PRO A 179 17.02 -4.48 14.58
C PRO A 179 17.09 -2.97 14.36
N MET A 180 16.79 -2.21 15.41
CA MET A 180 16.89 -0.76 15.37
C MET A 180 17.59 -0.22 16.59
N ILE A 181 18.47 0.76 16.36
CA ILE A 181 19.16 1.51 17.40
C ILE A 181 19.04 2.99 17.05
N ARG A 182 18.62 3.78 18.01
CA ARG A 182 18.59 5.24 17.91
C ARG A 182 19.26 5.79 19.14
N PHE A 183 20.25 6.63 18.96
CA PHE A 183 20.95 7.32 20.02
C PHE A 183 21.01 8.80 19.69
N ASN A 184 20.70 9.62 20.68
CA ASN A 184 20.80 11.06 20.56
C ASN A 184 21.49 11.59 21.82
N TYR A 185 22.55 12.36 21.63
CA TYR A 185 23.29 13.03 22.68
C TYR A 185 23.32 14.53 22.43
N ARG A 186 22.97 15.31 23.43
CA ARG A 186 22.98 16.77 23.39
C ARG A 186 24.17 17.30 24.21
N PHE A 187 25.19 17.75 23.53
CA PHE A 187 26.36 18.37 24.17
C PHE A 187 25.99 19.71 24.80
N ASN A 188 25.28 20.56 24.06
CA ASN A 188 24.78 21.85 24.49
C ASN A 188 23.50 22.22 23.69
N LYS A 189 23.02 23.47 23.81
CA LYS A 189 21.80 23.93 23.12
C LYS A 189 21.94 23.96 21.58
N GLN A 190 23.16 24.03 21.07
CA GLN A 190 23.45 24.18 19.62
C GLN A 190 24.03 22.92 18.99
N THR A 191 24.57 22.00 19.81
CA THR A 191 25.29 20.81 19.29
C THR A 191 24.66 19.53 19.80
N ASN A 192 24.30 18.65 18.86
CA ASN A 192 23.83 17.32 19.18
C ASN A 192 24.45 16.26 18.23
N LEU A 193 24.57 15.04 18.73
CA LEU A 193 24.97 13.86 17.96
C LEU A 193 23.77 12.94 17.87
N ARG A 194 23.46 12.48 16.64
CA ARG A 194 22.42 11.49 16.37
C ARG A 194 23.02 10.31 15.64
N ILE A 195 22.79 9.13 16.18
CA ILE A 195 23.16 7.87 15.54
C ILE A 195 21.87 7.09 15.32
N ARG A 196 21.70 6.59 14.12
CA ARG A 196 20.56 5.75 13.75
C ARG A 196 21.05 4.55 12.96
N TYR A 197 20.59 3.39 13.39
CA TYR A 197 20.75 2.14 12.66
C TYR A 197 19.38 1.46 12.55
N ASP A 198 18.97 1.15 11.35
CA ASP A 198 17.78 0.37 11.05
C ASP A 198 18.25 -0.80 10.15
N GLY A 199 18.23 -2.03 10.68
CA GLY A 199 18.51 -3.25 9.92
C GLY A 199 17.40 -3.55 8.91
N ARG A 200 17.74 -4.27 7.86
CA ARG A 200 16.78 -4.73 6.84
C ARG A 200 17.00 -6.21 6.55
#